data_e23583aadbba8ce21dfccaf0ecf6e89f
#
_entry.id   e23583aadbba8ce21dfccaf0ecf6e89f
#
_cell.length_a   1.000
_cell.length_b   1.000
_cell.length_c   1.000
_cell.angle_alpha   90.00
_cell.angle_beta   90.00
_cell.angle_gamma   90.00
#
_symmetry.space_group_name_H-M   'P 1'
#
loop_
_entity.id
_entity.type
_entity.pdbx_description
1 polymer ?
#
loop_
_entity_poly.entity_id
_entity_poly.type
_entity_poly.pdbx_seq_one_letter_code
_entity_poly.pdbx_strand_id
1 'polypeptide(L)'
;EMLEYGSSGQSVMEMSHRSSVYDAIIKETEATLRRVLSIPDNYKVLFLQGGATTQFAAIPMNLLKTGKADYALTGSFASKAYKEAQKFGDMHAAFSSKETNFDHVPTQDELDIRPDADYFYICANNTIYGTEYQYDPETPAGVELVADMSSNILSKPVDVSKYGVIYAGAQKNMGPAGVTVVIVREDLLGNYPLEQYQGMLDWKT
;
A
#
# COMPACT_ATOMS: atom_id res chain seq x y z
N GLU A 1 11.59 -4.63 -26.51
CA GLU A 1 11.69 -5.08 -25.10
C GLU A 1 10.72 -6.21 -24.77
N MET A 2 9.48 -6.17 -25.26
CA MET A 2 8.52 -7.27 -25.04
C MET A 2 8.82 -8.55 -25.83
N LEU A 3 9.52 -8.45 -26.94
CA LEU A 3 9.96 -9.59 -27.74
C LEU A 3 11.43 -9.91 -27.50
N GLU A 4 12.25 -8.88 -27.38
CA GLU A 4 13.69 -8.99 -27.15
C GLU A 4 14.18 -7.74 -26.41
N TYR A 5 14.94 -7.92 -25.34
CA TYR A 5 15.57 -6.84 -24.60
C TYR A 5 17.04 -6.70 -25.03
N GLY A 6 17.34 -5.59 -25.68
CA GLY A 6 18.68 -5.35 -26.22
C GLY A 6 19.13 -6.44 -27.19
N SER A 7 20.28 -7.04 -26.92
CA SER A 7 20.84 -8.19 -27.67
C SER A 7 20.80 -9.50 -26.88
N SER A 8 19.92 -9.60 -25.90
CA SER A 8 19.87 -10.76 -24.99
C SER A 8 19.27 -12.03 -25.61
N GLY A 9 18.53 -11.90 -26.71
CA GLY A 9 17.77 -12.98 -27.32
C GLY A 9 16.53 -13.41 -26.49
N GLN A 10 16.19 -12.63 -25.46
CA GLN A 10 15.08 -12.89 -24.53
C GLN A 10 14.28 -11.62 -24.26
N SER A 11 12.98 -11.76 -24.05
CA SER A 11 12.17 -10.69 -23.49
C SER A 11 12.45 -10.52 -22.00
N VAL A 12 12.12 -9.35 -21.44
CA VAL A 12 12.23 -9.12 -19.98
C VAL A 12 11.43 -10.16 -19.17
N MET A 13 10.32 -10.66 -19.72
CA MET A 13 9.45 -11.64 -19.05
C MET A 13 10.06 -13.05 -18.97
N GLU A 14 11.05 -13.35 -19.82
CA GLU A 14 11.73 -14.65 -19.87
C GLU A 14 13.03 -14.68 -19.07
N MET A 15 13.50 -13.51 -18.61
CA MET A 15 14.77 -13.40 -17.90
C MET A 15 14.67 -13.97 -16.49
N SER A 16 15.74 -14.60 -16.04
CA SER A 16 15.89 -14.93 -14.62
C SER A 16 16.01 -13.63 -13.80
N HIS A 17 15.24 -13.53 -12.73
CA HIS A 17 15.36 -12.42 -11.76
C HIS A 17 16.75 -12.33 -11.09
N ARG A 18 17.59 -13.36 -11.26
CA ARG A 18 18.99 -13.41 -10.76
C ARG A 18 20.01 -13.03 -11.83
N SER A 19 19.59 -12.71 -13.06
CA SER A 19 20.51 -12.29 -14.10
C SER A 19 20.98 -10.84 -13.85
N SER A 20 22.22 -10.53 -14.25
CA SER A 20 22.77 -9.18 -14.15
C SER A 20 21.98 -8.16 -14.99
N VAL A 21 21.38 -8.62 -16.09
CA VAL A 21 20.54 -7.77 -16.96
C VAL A 21 19.25 -7.39 -16.23
N TYR A 22 18.60 -8.37 -15.59
CA TYR A 22 17.39 -8.09 -14.80
C TYR A 22 17.69 -7.23 -13.57
N ASP A 23 18.80 -7.47 -12.89
CA ASP A 23 19.25 -6.67 -11.75
C ASP A 23 19.38 -5.17 -12.11
N ALA A 24 19.93 -4.88 -13.29
CA ALA A 24 20.00 -3.50 -13.80
C ALA A 24 18.61 -2.91 -14.03
N ILE A 25 17.68 -3.66 -14.61
CA ILE A 25 16.31 -3.21 -14.88
C ILE A 25 15.57 -2.89 -13.59
N ILE A 26 15.61 -3.78 -12.59
CA ILE A 26 14.86 -3.58 -11.34
C ILE A 26 15.43 -2.40 -10.52
N LYS A 27 16.75 -2.23 -10.49
CA LYS A 27 17.41 -1.09 -9.84
C LYS A 27 17.05 0.24 -10.48
N GLU A 28 17.03 0.31 -11.81
CA GLU A 28 16.61 1.51 -12.53
C GLU A 28 15.12 1.80 -12.32
N THR A 29 14.29 0.75 -12.26
CA THR A 29 12.86 0.87 -11.97
C THR A 29 12.63 1.47 -10.58
N GLU A 30 13.31 0.96 -9.56
CA GLU A 30 13.24 1.52 -8.21
C GLU A 30 13.74 2.97 -8.16
N ALA A 31 14.91 3.25 -8.75
CA ALA A 31 15.47 4.60 -8.78
C ALA A 31 14.54 5.60 -9.49
N THR A 32 13.89 5.16 -10.56
CA THR A 32 12.93 5.99 -11.31
C THR A 32 11.67 6.24 -10.46
N LEU A 33 11.13 5.21 -9.81
CA LEU A 33 9.96 5.36 -8.95
C LEU A 33 10.26 6.31 -7.78
N ARG A 34 11.43 6.15 -7.14
CA ARG A 34 11.88 7.07 -6.07
C ARG A 34 11.97 8.52 -6.53
N ARG A 35 12.51 8.75 -7.71
CA ARG A 35 12.64 10.09 -8.30
C ARG A 35 11.26 10.68 -8.61
N VAL A 36 10.36 9.92 -9.24
CA VAL A 36 9.04 10.41 -9.69
C VAL A 36 8.13 10.72 -8.51
N LEU A 37 8.15 9.90 -7.48
CA LEU A 37 7.33 10.08 -6.27
C LEU A 37 8.07 10.84 -5.15
N SER A 38 9.32 11.27 -5.39
CA SER A 38 10.15 11.92 -4.35
C SER A 38 10.21 11.11 -3.05
N ILE A 39 10.38 9.78 -3.17
CA ILE A 39 10.39 8.86 -2.01
C ILE A 39 11.63 9.16 -1.15
N PRO A 40 11.46 9.48 0.14
CA PRO A 40 12.58 9.73 1.05
C PRO A 40 13.48 8.49 1.24
N ASP A 41 14.76 8.71 1.59
CA ASP A 41 15.73 7.62 1.75
C ASP A 41 15.41 6.65 2.87
N ASN A 42 14.64 7.09 3.88
CA ASN A 42 14.18 6.27 5.00
C ASN A 42 12.94 5.41 4.68
N TYR A 43 12.61 5.25 3.40
CA TYR A 43 11.58 4.33 2.93
C TYR A 43 12.19 3.19 2.12
N LYS A 44 11.61 2.00 2.26
CA LYS A 44 11.88 0.86 1.37
C LYS A 44 10.81 0.77 0.29
N VAL A 45 11.23 0.38 -0.90
CA VAL A 45 10.35 0.07 -2.03
C VAL A 45 10.42 -1.43 -2.27
N LEU A 46 9.28 -2.09 -2.14
CA LEU A 46 9.18 -3.54 -2.31
C LEU A 46 8.36 -3.85 -3.56
N PHE A 47 8.83 -4.80 -4.36
CA PHE A 47 8.11 -5.33 -5.51
C PHE A 47 7.63 -6.75 -5.17
N LEU A 48 6.35 -6.89 -4.88
CA LEU A 48 5.76 -8.10 -4.34
C LEU A 48 4.80 -8.76 -5.33
N GLN A 49 4.66 -10.07 -5.21
CA GLN A 49 3.61 -10.84 -5.87
C GLN A 49 2.33 -10.89 -5.01
N GLY A 50 1.26 -11.53 -5.52
CA GLY A 50 0.03 -11.79 -4.78
C GLY A 50 -1.06 -10.75 -4.95
N GLY A 51 -0.79 -9.65 -5.67
CA GLY A 51 -1.74 -8.57 -5.91
C GLY A 51 -2.01 -7.70 -4.68
N ALA A 52 -2.67 -6.56 -4.89
CA ALA A 52 -3.04 -5.63 -3.82
C ALA A 52 -3.90 -6.28 -2.73
N THR A 53 -4.68 -7.30 -3.06
CA THR A 53 -5.53 -8.01 -2.09
C THR A 53 -4.72 -8.74 -1.01
N THR A 54 -3.52 -9.22 -1.33
CA THR A 54 -2.63 -9.83 -0.33
C THR A 54 -2.22 -8.82 0.74
N GLN A 55 -2.13 -7.54 0.40
CA GLN A 55 -1.79 -6.49 1.36
C GLN A 55 -2.87 -6.27 2.43
N PHE A 56 -4.12 -6.68 2.19
CA PHE A 56 -5.16 -6.62 3.21
C PHE A 56 -4.82 -7.47 4.45
N ALA A 57 -4.09 -8.57 4.27
CA ALA A 57 -3.56 -9.39 5.35
C ALA A 57 -2.14 -8.97 5.77
N ALA A 58 -1.26 -8.63 4.79
CA ALA A 58 0.13 -8.28 5.09
C ALA A 58 0.24 -7.01 5.96
N ILE A 59 -0.61 -6.00 5.73
CA ILE A 59 -0.62 -4.76 6.53
C ILE A 59 -0.83 -5.04 8.02
N PRO A 60 -1.92 -5.68 8.46
CA PRO A 60 -2.08 -5.98 9.88
C PRO A 60 -0.98 -6.89 10.43
N MET A 61 -0.49 -7.85 9.64
CA MET A 61 0.62 -8.72 10.05
C MET A 61 1.91 -7.96 10.33
N ASN A 62 2.21 -6.91 9.57
CA ASN A 62 3.45 -6.14 9.70
C ASN A 62 3.34 -4.94 10.65
N LEU A 63 2.14 -4.36 10.82
CA LEU A 63 2.00 -3.10 11.52
C LEU A 63 1.35 -3.19 12.90
N LEU A 64 0.54 -4.22 13.18
CA LEU A 64 -0.12 -4.35 14.48
C LEU A 64 0.89 -4.59 15.60
N LYS A 65 0.89 -3.72 16.61
CA LYS A 65 1.67 -3.78 17.84
C LYS A 65 0.76 -3.92 19.05
N THR A 66 -0.28 -3.08 19.11
CA THR A 66 -1.30 -3.10 20.16
C THR A 66 -2.49 -3.98 19.79
N GLY A 67 -2.62 -4.36 18.53
CA GLY A 67 -3.73 -5.12 17.98
C GLY A 67 -4.93 -4.26 17.59
N LYS A 68 -4.78 -2.92 17.51
CA LYS A 68 -5.84 -1.98 17.14
C LYS A 68 -5.51 -1.23 15.88
N ALA A 69 -6.47 -1.09 14.97
CA ALA A 69 -6.33 -0.23 13.79
C ALA A 69 -7.70 0.30 13.32
N ASP A 70 -7.65 1.40 12.58
CA ASP A 70 -8.82 2.14 12.14
C ASP A 70 -8.89 2.20 10.63
N TYR A 71 -10.10 2.20 10.09
CA TYR A 71 -10.36 2.13 8.65
C TYR A 71 -11.44 3.12 8.25
N ALA A 72 -11.21 3.83 7.13
CA ALA A 72 -12.28 4.56 6.45
C ALA A 72 -12.95 3.66 5.39
N LEU A 73 -14.22 3.34 5.59
CA LEU A 73 -14.98 2.47 4.70
C LEU A 73 -15.68 3.29 3.61
N THR A 74 -14.90 3.69 2.60
CA THR A 74 -15.33 4.55 1.50
C THR A 74 -15.63 3.80 0.21
N GLY A 75 -15.60 2.46 0.23
CA GLY A 75 -15.84 1.63 -0.94
C GLY A 75 -15.69 0.15 -0.68
N SER A 76 -15.90 -0.64 -1.74
CA SER A 76 -15.84 -2.10 -1.67
C SER A 76 -14.46 -2.63 -1.29
N PHE A 77 -13.37 -2.02 -1.78
CA PHE A 77 -12.01 -2.48 -1.48
C PHE A 77 -11.61 -2.13 -0.05
N ALA A 78 -11.92 -0.93 0.42
CA ALA A 78 -11.73 -0.55 1.83
C ALA A 78 -12.51 -1.47 2.78
N SER A 79 -13.76 -1.81 2.43
CA SER A 79 -14.58 -2.74 3.21
C SER A 79 -14.02 -4.17 3.23
N LYS A 80 -13.41 -4.63 2.12
CA LYS A 80 -12.74 -5.94 2.07
C LYS A 80 -11.47 -5.95 2.91
N ALA A 81 -10.66 -4.88 2.84
CA ALA A 81 -9.46 -4.73 3.65
C ALA A 81 -9.80 -4.74 5.14
N TYR A 82 -10.80 -3.96 5.55
CA TYR A 82 -11.31 -3.95 6.92
C TYR A 82 -11.75 -5.34 7.41
N LYS A 83 -12.57 -6.03 6.60
CA LYS A 83 -13.04 -7.38 6.93
C LYS A 83 -11.90 -8.39 7.05
N GLU A 84 -10.87 -8.28 6.23
CA GLU A 84 -9.69 -9.14 6.33
C GLU A 84 -8.90 -8.84 7.59
N ALA A 85 -8.65 -7.56 7.88
CA ALA A 85 -7.91 -7.12 9.05
C ALA A 85 -8.55 -7.52 10.38
N GLN A 86 -9.89 -7.59 10.46
CA GLN A 86 -10.62 -8.07 11.65
C GLN A 86 -10.24 -9.47 12.12
N LYS A 87 -9.57 -10.26 11.28
CA LYS A 87 -9.04 -11.57 11.68
C LYS A 87 -7.78 -11.47 12.55
N PHE A 88 -7.15 -10.30 12.59
CA PHE A 88 -5.86 -10.08 13.23
C PHE A 88 -5.94 -9.22 14.50
N GLY A 89 -7.04 -8.49 14.69
CA GLY A 89 -7.15 -7.60 15.86
C GLY A 89 -8.48 -6.84 15.92
N ASP A 90 -8.50 -5.85 16.79
CA ASP A 90 -9.63 -4.94 17.00
C ASP A 90 -9.62 -3.82 15.97
N MET A 91 -10.45 -3.95 14.94
CA MET A 91 -10.58 -2.96 13.87
C MET A 91 -11.81 -2.09 14.09
N HIS A 92 -11.59 -0.77 14.08
CA HIS A 92 -12.65 0.24 14.17
C HIS A 92 -12.93 0.88 12.80
N ALA A 93 -14.20 1.08 12.49
CA ALA A 93 -14.59 1.83 11.31
C ALA A 93 -14.65 3.33 11.67
N ALA A 94 -13.53 4.04 11.49
CA ALA A 94 -13.42 5.46 11.79
C ALA A 94 -14.34 6.35 10.94
N PHE A 95 -14.79 5.82 9.80
CA PHE A 95 -15.79 6.44 8.92
C PHE A 95 -16.42 5.39 8.02
N SER A 96 -17.66 5.63 7.61
CA SER A 96 -18.32 4.79 6.60
C SER A 96 -19.38 5.58 5.84
N SER A 97 -19.26 5.65 4.50
CA SER A 97 -20.29 6.16 3.60
C SER A 97 -21.13 5.04 2.96
N LYS A 98 -21.19 3.87 3.60
CA LYS A 98 -21.94 2.71 3.07
C LYS A 98 -23.43 2.98 2.90
N GLU A 99 -24.04 3.72 3.82
CA GLU A 99 -25.48 4.03 3.79
C GLU A 99 -25.86 4.93 2.62
N THR A 100 -24.92 5.74 2.12
CA THR A 100 -25.08 6.59 0.92
C THR A 100 -24.47 5.94 -0.32
N ASN A 101 -24.26 4.62 -0.32
CA ASN A 101 -23.68 3.87 -1.43
C ASN A 101 -22.27 4.35 -1.81
N PHE A 102 -21.47 4.77 -0.82
CA PHE A 102 -20.09 5.22 -1.00
C PHE A 102 -19.92 6.40 -1.96
N ASP A 103 -20.83 7.34 -1.92
CA ASP A 103 -20.90 8.51 -2.82
C ASP A 103 -19.90 9.63 -2.45
N HIS A 104 -19.23 9.52 -1.30
CA HIS A 104 -18.22 10.48 -0.85
C HIS A 104 -17.12 9.85 0.03
N VAL A 105 -16.02 10.56 0.15
CA VAL A 105 -14.98 10.35 1.16
C VAL A 105 -15.20 11.35 2.30
N PRO A 106 -14.75 11.04 3.54
CA PRO A 106 -14.95 11.97 4.67
C PRO A 106 -14.15 13.25 4.52
N THR A 107 -14.60 14.29 5.19
CA THR A 107 -13.75 15.41 5.63
C THR A 107 -12.94 15.01 6.85
N GLN A 108 -11.91 15.80 7.21
CA GLN A 108 -11.08 15.49 8.39
C GLN A 108 -11.90 15.40 9.68
N ASP A 109 -12.89 16.28 9.87
CA ASP A 109 -13.72 16.35 11.07
C ASP A 109 -14.70 15.18 11.22
N GLU A 110 -14.94 14.42 10.16
CA GLU A 110 -15.79 13.23 10.18
C GLU A 110 -15.04 11.95 10.55
N LEU A 111 -13.71 12.02 10.68
CA LEU A 111 -12.88 10.88 11.00
C LEU A 111 -12.78 10.66 12.52
N ASP A 112 -13.29 9.53 13.00
CA ASP A 112 -13.17 9.09 14.40
C ASP A 112 -11.97 8.14 14.56
N ILE A 113 -10.75 8.70 14.44
CA ILE A 113 -9.51 7.94 14.54
C ILE A 113 -9.10 7.79 16.00
N ARG A 114 -8.96 6.56 16.49
CA ARG A 114 -8.54 6.26 17.85
C ARG A 114 -7.05 6.64 18.05
N PRO A 115 -6.69 7.37 19.11
CA PRO A 115 -5.31 7.77 19.35
C PRO A 115 -4.38 6.62 19.78
N ASP A 116 -4.92 5.46 20.12
CA ASP A 116 -4.20 4.24 20.49
C ASP A 116 -4.21 3.17 19.38
N ALA A 117 -4.64 3.52 18.17
CA ALA A 117 -4.54 2.67 17.01
C ALA A 117 -3.10 2.60 16.48
N ASP A 118 -2.69 1.46 15.97
CA ASP A 118 -1.37 1.28 15.34
C ASP A 118 -1.30 1.97 13.97
N TYR A 119 -2.42 1.98 13.25
CA TYR A 119 -2.53 2.67 11.95
C TYR A 119 -3.98 3.04 11.62
N PHE A 120 -4.10 4.01 10.70
CA PHE A 120 -5.34 4.38 10.04
C PHE A 120 -5.24 4.08 8.54
N TYR A 121 -6.20 3.34 8.00
CA TYR A 121 -6.20 2.87 6.62
C TYR A 121 -7.23 3.60 5.76
N ILE A 122 -6.80 4.02 4.56
CA ILE A 122 -7.65 4.57 3.52
C ILE A 122 -7.46 3.85 2.18
N CYS A 123 -8.51 3.82 1.36
CA CYS A 123 -8.43 3.61 -0.07
C CYS A 123 -8.46 5.00 -0.74
N ALA A 124 -7.32 5.48 -1.23
CA ALA A 124 -7.17 6.87 -1.69
C ALA A 124 -8.07 7.22 -2.86
N ASN A 125 -8.36 6.25 -3.74
CA ASN A 125 -9.31 6.38 -4.84
C ASN A 125 -10.21 5.15 -4.95
N ASN A 126 -11.51 5.34 -4.81
CA ASN A 126 -12.52 4.29 -4.87
C ASN A 126 -13.02 4.11 -6.31
N THR A 127 -12.30 3.33 -7.09
CA THR A 127 -12.47 3.17 -8.54
C THR A 127 -13.91 2.84 -8.96
N ILE A 128 -14.62 2.01 -8.18
CA ILE A 128 -15.99 1.56 -8.50
C ILE A 128 -16.99 2.71 -8.34
N TYR A 129 -16.77 3.57 -7.35
CA TYR A 129 -17.72 4.62 -6.97
C TYR A 129 -17.32 6.00 -7.49
N GLY A 130 -16.10 6.15 -8.00
CA GLY A 130 -15.61 7.41 -8.55
C GLY A 130 -15.31 8.48 -7.50
N THR A 131 -15.04 8.07 -6.26
CA THR A 131 -14.70 8.99 -5.17
C THR A 131 -13.21 8.91 -4.84
N GLU A 132 -12.58 10.05 -4.60
CA GLU A 132 -11.15 10.16 -4.34
C GLU A 132 -10.87 11.18 -3.23
N TYR A 133 -9.92 10.88 -2.36
CA TYR A 133 -9.40 11.84 -1.39
C TYR A 133 -8.65 12.97 -2.11
N GLN A 134 -9.06 14.22 -1.82
CA GLN A 134 -8.40 15.42 -2.34
C GLN A 134 -7.42 16.02 -1.33
N TYR A 135 -7.21 15.35 -0.21
CA TYR A 135 -6.30 15.73 0.87
C TYR A 135 -5.68 14.47 1.50
N ASP A 136 -4.60 14.63 2.20
CA ASP A 136 -4.00 13.56 3.00
C ASP A 136 -4.56 13.66 4.43
N PRO A 137 -5.30 12.66 4.93
CA PRO A 137 -5.83 12.71 6.29
C PRO A 137 -4.74 12.85 7.35
N GLU A 138 -4.98 13.70 8.33
CA GLU A 138 -4.13 13.81 9.51
C GLU A 138 -4.50 12.74 10.53
N THR A 139 -3.49 12.11 11.11
CA THR A 139 -3.65 11.07 12.13
C THR A 139 -3.15 11.55 13.49
N PRO A 140 -3.68 11.03 14.61
CA PRO A 140 -3.11 11.28 15.93
C PRO A 140 -1.63 10.88 15.99
N ALA A 141 -0.87 11.50 16.88
CA ALA A 141 0.55 11.19 17.05
C ALA A 141 0.77 9.70 17.36
N GLY A 142 1.61 9.04 16.57
CA GLY A 142 1.92 7.61 16.71
C GLY A 142 0.99 6.67 15.93
N VAL A 143 -0.06 7.19 15.30
CA VAL A 143 -0.94 6.43 14.41
C VAL A 143 -0.45 6.59 12.95
N GLU A 144 -0.07 5.51 12.31
CA GLU A 144 0.48 5.55 10.96
C GLU A 144 -0.62 5.65 9.89
N LEU A 145 -0.46 6.55 8.92
CA LEU A 145 -1.37 6.59 7.76
C LEU A 145 -0.97 5.52 6.75
N VAL A 146 -1.93 4.68 6.38
CA VAL A 146 -1.75 3.60 5.39
C VAL A 146 -2.71 3.80 4.23
N ALA A 147 -2.20 3.80 2.99
CA ALA A 147 -3.02 4.04 1.81
C ALA A 147 -2.91 2.96 0.74
N ASP A 148 -4.07 2.49 0.27
CA ASP A 148 -4.20 1.82 -1.01
C ASP A 148 -4.32 2.88 -2.11
N MET A 149 -3.29 3.01 -2.92
CA MET A 149 -3.23 3.91 -4.07
C MET A 149 -3.28 3.16 -5.41
N SER A 150 -3.77 1.93 -5.45
CA SER A 150 -3.73 1.08 -6.65
C SER A 150 -4.28 1.76 -7.90
N SER A 151 -5.27 2.62 -7.77
CA SER A 151 -5.92 3.23 -8.95
C SER A 151 -5.47 4.65 -9.27
N ASN A 152 -4.82 5.35 -8.33
CA ASN A 152 -4.42 6.74 -8.52
C ASN A 152 -2.92 7.04 -8.27
N ILE A 153 -2.11 6.03 -7.90
CA ILE A 153 -0.66 6.22 -7.80
C ILE A 153 -0.11 6.76 -9.12
N LEU A 154 0.85 7.68 -9.07
CA LEU A 154 1.45 8.35 -10.23
C LEU A 154 0.50 9.25 -11.04
N SER A 155 -0.74 9.47 -10.62
CA SER A 155 -1.66 10.39 -11.30
C SER A 155 -1.43 11.85 -10.91
N LYS A 156 -0.93 12.07 -9.71
CA LYS A 156 -0.61 13.40 -9.14
C LYS A 156 0.57 13.28 -8.16
N PRO A 157 1.26 14.38 -7.85
CA PRO A 157 2.26 14.38 -6.79
C PRO A 157 1.67 13.94 -5.45
N VAL A 158 2.43 13.16 -4.69
CA VAL A 158 2.09 12.68 -3.36
C VAL A 158 3.24 13.00 -2.41
N ASP A 159 2.94 13.54 -1.25
CA ASP A 159 3.93 13.67 -0.17
C ASP A 159 4.04 12.34 0.59
N VAL A 160 4.97 11.49 0.14
CA VAL A 160 5.19 10.16 0.72
C VAL A 160 5.51 10.23 2.22
N SER A 161 6.10 11.33 2.70
CA SER A 161 6.51 11.47 4.11
C SER A 161 5.34 11.48 5.09
N LYS A 162 4.13 11.74 4.63
CA LYS A 162 2.90 11.69 5.44
C LYS A 162 2.39 10.28 5.72
N TYR A 163 2.91 9.29 4.99
CA TYR A 163 2.40 7.92 5.05
C TYR A 163 3.42 6.99 5.72
N GLY A 164 2.96 6.13 6.60
CA GLY A 164 3.76 4.99 7.05
C GLY A 164 3.90 3.95 5.95
N VAL A 165 2.80 3.71 5.21
CA VAL A 165 2.76 2.76 4.09
C VAL A 165 1.89 3.27 2.96
N ILE A 166 2.40 3.20 1.73
CA ILE A 166 1.61 3.28 0.50
C ILE A 166 1.77 1.95 -0.24
N TYR A 167 0.68 1.39 -0.73
CA TYR A 167 0.78 0.26 -1.65
C TYR A 167 -0.11 0.41 -2.88
N ALA A 168 0.26 -0.27 -3.95
CA ALA A 168 -0.48 -0.22 -5.20
C ALA A 168 -0.29 -1.49 -6.03
N GLY A 169 -1.39 -2.08 -6.49
CA GLY A 169 -1.34 -3.06 -7.57
C GLY A 169 -1.04 -2.36 -8.90
N ALA A 170 -0.04 -2.85 -9.63
CA ALA A 170 0.45 -2.16 -10.83
C ALA A 170 -0.55 -2.08 -11.99
N GLN A 171 -1.47 -3.03 -12.08
CA GLN A 171 -2.34 -3.24 -13.25
C GLN A 171 -3.30 -2.10 -13.60
N LYS A 172 -3.40 -1.07 -12.78
CA LYS A 172 -4.27 0.08 -13.06
C LYS A 172 -3.51 1.25 -13.66
N ASN A 173 -2.65 1.91 -12.89
CA ASN A 173 -1.99 3.14 -13.34
C ASN A 173 -0.46 3.05 -13.49
N MET A 174 0.16 1.92 -13.14
CA MET A 174 1.61 1.75 -13.25
C MET A 174 2.05 0.97 -14.49
N GLY A 175 1.41 -0.19 -14.77
CA GLY A 175 1.85 -1.09 -15.82
C GLY A 175 1.06 -2.40 -15.87
N PRO A 176 1.64 -3.48 -16.39
CA PRO A 176 1.00 -4.78 -16.48
C PRO A 176 0.66 -5.36 -15.11
N ALA A 177 -0.31 -6.30 -15.08
CA ALA A 177 -0.61 -7.09 -13.90
C ALA A 177 0.58 -7.99 -13.52
N GLY A 178 0.68 -8.30 -12.21
CA GLY A 178 1.65 -9.26 -11.68
C GLY A 178 2.51 -8.74 -10.55
N VAL A 179 2.60 -7.41 -10.38
CA VAL A 179 3.36 -6.81 -9.29
C VAL A 179 2.49 -5.92 -8.40
N THR A 180 2.77 -5.95 -7.12
CA THR A 180 2.28 -4.97 -6.14
C THR A 180 3.48 -4.22 -5.58
N VAL A 181 3.45 -2.90 -5.67
CA VAL A 181 4.47 -2.05 -5.06
C VAL A 181 4.04 -1.71 -3.65
N VAL A 182 4.96 -1.83 -2.69
CA VAL A 182 4.79 -1.36 -1.31
C VAL A 182 5.92 -0.38 -1.02
N ILE A 183 5.56 0.82 -0.61
CA ILE A 183 6.47 1.87 -0.15
C ILE A 183 6.23 1.99 1.35
N VAL A 184 7.21 1.59 2.14
CA VAL A 184 7.07 1.49 3.60
C VAL A 184 8.21 2.22 4.30
N ARG A 185 7.88 2.97 5.35
CA ARG A 185 8.90 3.63 6.18
C ARG A 185 9.73 2.59 6.93
N GLU A 186 11.05 2.73 6.89
CA GLU A 186 12.00 1.70 7.34
C GLU A 186 11.84 1.32 8.81
N ASP A 187 11.48 2.26 9.68
CA ASP A 187 11.24 2.05 11.10
C ASP A 187 10.02 1.16 11.40
N LEU A 188 9.14 0.94 10.42
CA LEU A 188 7.98 0.07 10.56
C LEU A 188 8.28 -1.40 10.26
N LEU A 189 9.44 -1.69 9.69
CA LEU A 189 9.80 -3.06 9.30
C LEU A 189 10.27 -3.90 10.50
N GLY A 190 9.69 -5.10 10.63
CA GLY A 190 10.12 -6.07 11.63
C GLY A 190 9.73 -5.74 13.07
N ASN A 191 8.74 -4.88 13.28
CA ASN A 191 8.25 -4.46 14.60
C ASN A 191 7.00 -5.19 15.08
N TYR A 192 6.59 -6.26 14.39
CA TYR A 192 5.42 -7.04 14.78
C TYR A 192 5.74 -7.97 15.99
N PRO A 193 4.80 -8.08 16.95
CA PRO A 193 5.04 -8.84 18.18
C PRO A 193 4.88 -10.36 18.00
N LEU A 194 4.44 -10.85 16.84
CA LEU A 194 4.00 -12.23 16.67
C LEU A 194 4.96 -13.02 15.78
N GLU A 195 5.78 -13.88 16.38
CA GLU A 195 6.68 -14.81 15.66
C GLU A 195 5.95 -15.71 14.63
N GLN A 196 4.66 -15.94 14.81
CA GLN A 196 3.84 -16.75 13.92
C GLN A 196 3.60 -16.14 12.52
N TYR A 197 3.93 -14.87 12.31
CA TYR A 197 3.74 -14.18 11.03
C TYR A 197 5.02 -14.03 10.22
N GLN A 198 6.09 -14.71 10.59
CA GLN A 198 7.33 -14.72 9.82
C GLN A 198 7.15 -15.45 8.48
N GLY A 199 7.85 -14.99 7.47
CA GLY A 199 7.92 -15.61 6.16
C GLY A 199 7.48 -14.70 5.02
N MET A 200 6.75 -15.22 4.03
CA MET A 200 6.50 -14.54 2.75
C MET A 200 5.68 -13.24 2.82
N LEU A 201 4.97 -12.99 3.92
CA LEU A 201 4.22 -11.74 4.13
C LEU A 201 4.98 -10.75 5.03
N ASP A 202 6.14 -11.12 5.52
CA ASP A 202 7.05 -10.24 6.27
C ASP A 202 7.81 -9.33 5.30
N TRP A 203 7.59 -8.04 5.40
CA TRP A 203 8.24 -7.06 4.54
C TRP A 203 9.74 -6.86 4.83
N LYS A 204 10.24 -7.39 5.95
CA LYS A 204 11.66 -7.32 6.31
C LYS A 204 12.48 -8.43 5.67
N THR A 205 11.85 -9.56 5.30
CA THR A 205 12.52 -10.69 4.65
C THR A 205 12.89 -10.36 3.22
#